data_749b3bc7abd61a7d4a59445bd74aed4f
#
_entry.id   749b3bc7abd61a7d4a59445bd74aed4f
#
_cell.length_a   1.000
_cell.length_b   1.000
_cell.length_c   1.000
_cell.angle_alpha   90.00
_cell.angle_beta   90.00
_cell.angle_gamma   90.00
#
_symmetry.space_group_name_H-M   'P 1'
#
loop_
_entity.id
_entity.type
_entity.pdbx_description
1 polymer ?
#
loop_
_entity_poly.entity_id
_entity_poly.type
_entity_poly.pdbx_seq_one_letter_code
_entity_poly.pdbx_strand_id
1 'polypeptide(L)'
;MATRKINRKTVQRKMTHNSKNNELIKEVIVVEGRDDIDAVQKAVNADIIATHGYGISKATIERIENAYKTRGIIILTDPDHAGNKIRQRLTELFPNALQAYISKNEAKDKADTDIGVENASPDVIARAIEAAGRTLTEQHSEFTEKDMLYYGLSAGDGSRELRDALGRKLGIGYANSKGFLKRLNNYGISRADLENAINEIEK
;
A
#
# COMPACT_ATOMS: atom_id res chain seq x y z
N MET A 1 -35.55 29.33 25.50
CA MET A 1 -35.14 28.11 24.76
C MET A 1 -34.33 28.52 23.53
N ALA A 2 -33.03 28.31 23.56
CA ALA A 2 -32.13 28.72 22.47
C ALA A 2 -31.84 27.51 21.58
N THR A 3 -32.38 27.51 20.37
CA THR A 3 -32.17 26.44 19.37
C THR A 3 -30.78 26.58 18.75
N ARG A 4 -29.87 25.66 19.08
CA ARG A 4 -28.55 25.58 18.44
C ARG A 4 -28.69 25.24 16.95
N LYS A 5 -28.45 26.22 16.08
CA LYS A 5 -28.32 26.00 14.63
C LYS A 5 -27.06 25.15 14.38
N ILE A 6 -27.26 23.89 14.03
CA ILE A 6 -26.18 23.00 13.56
C ILE A 6 -25.68 23.50 12.21
N ASN A 7 -24.42 23.87 12.14
CA ASN A 7 -23.81 24.41 10.93
C ASN A 7 -23.64 23.31 9.88
N ARG A 8 -24.59 23.21 8.94
CA ARG A 8 -24.62 22.19 7.86
C ARG A 8 -23.34 22.13 7.02
N LYS A 9 -22.59 23.25 6.91
CA LYS A 9 -21.29 23.27 6.18
C LYS A 9 -20.19 22.49 6.89
N THR A 10 -20.18 22.45 8.22
CA THR A 10 -19.19 21.68 9.01
C THR A 10 -19.47 20.18 8.97
N VAL A 11 -20.74 19.78 8.90
CA VAL A 11 -21.14 18.37 8.79
C VAL A 11 -20.83 17.84 7.38
N GLN A 12 -21.11 18.59 6.33
CA GLN A 12 -20.74 18.22 4.95
C GLN A 12 -19.24 18.11 4.75
N ARG A 13 -18.44 19.03 5.33
CA ARG A 13 -16.96 18.96 5.25
C ARG A 13 -16.38 17.74 5.98
N LYS A 14 -16.98 17.30 7.10
CA LYS A 14 -16.59 16.07 7.80
C LYS A 14 -17.03 14.80 7.07
N MET A 15 -18.20 14.81 6.40
CA MET A 15 -18.67 13.64 5.63
C MET A 15 -17.87 13.42 4.35
N THR A 16 -17.43 14.49 3.66
CA THR A 16 -16.59 14.36 2.45
C THR A 16 -15.16 13.93 2.76
N HIS A 17 -14.63 14.22 3.95
CA HIS A 17 -13.28 13.78 4.36
C HIS A 17 -13.26 12.29 4.74
N ASN A 18 -14.35 11.77 5.35
CA ASN A 18 -14.39 10.39 5.81
C ASN A 18 -14.75 9.38 4.70
N SER A 19 -15.45 9.81 3.65
CA SER A 19 -15.77 8.93 2.51
C SER A 19 -14.61 8.80 1.51
N LYS A 20 -13.75 9.81 1.35
CA LYS A 20 -12.57 9.73 0.47
C LYS A 20 -11.48 8.77 0.98
N ASN A 21 -11.40 8.54 2.29
CA ASN A 21 -10.40 7.63 2.87
C ASN A 21 -10.76 6.13 2.78
N ASN A 22 -11.95 5.79 2.27
CA ASN A 22 -12.40 4.40 2.20
C ASN A 22 -12.24 3.78 0.79
N GLU A 23 -11.99 4.61 -0.22
CA GLU A 23 -11.74 4.13 -1.59
C GLU A 23 -10.32 3.56 -1.69
N LEU A 24 -10.19 2.35 -2.20
CA LEU A 24 -8.90 1.69 -2.39
C LEU A 24 -8.22 2.24 -3.65
N ILE A 25 -6.98 2.68 -3.51
CA ILE A 25 -6.13 2.97 -4.68
C ILE A 25 -5.72 1.65 -5.32
N LYS A 26 -5.92 1.54 -6.63
CA LYS A 26 -5.61 0.33 -7.40
C LYS A 26 -4.13 0.03 -7.38
N GLU A 27 -3.31 1.04 -7.67
CA GLU A 27 -1.86 0.92 -7.74
C GLU A 27 -1.27 0.63 -6.36
N VAL A 28 -0.16 -0.10 -6.34
CA VAL A 28 0.64 -0.31 -5.14
C VAL A 28 1.65 0.84 -5.02
N ILE A 29 1.70 1.48 -3.85
CA ILE A 29 2.63 2.59 -3.62
C ILE A 29 3.98 2.02 -3.20
N VAL A 30 5.05 2.42 -3.88
CA VAL A 30 6.42 2.02 -3.56
C VAL A 30 7.12 3.19 -2.88
N VAL A 31 7.59 2.96 -1.64
CA VAL A 31 8.27 3.94 -0.78
C VAL A 31 9.66 3.44 -0.36
N GLU A 32 10.43 4.26 0.34
CA GLU A 32 11.79 3.89 0.78
C GLU A 32 11.80 3.06 2.04
N GLY A 33 11.16 3.54 3.10
CA GLY A 33 11.28 3.04 4.45
C GLY A 33 9.98 2.63 5.12
N ARG A 34 10.12 2.25 6.38
CA ARG A 34 8.99 1.83 7.22
C ARG A 34 8.15 3.02 7.66
N ASP A 35 8.78 4.13 7.97
CA ASP A 35 8.11 5.33 8.47
C ASP A 35 7.27 5.96 7.37
N ASP A 36 7.70 5.87 6.10
CA ASP A 36 6.90 6.26 4.93
C ASP A 36 5.63 5.41 4.81
N ILE A 37 5.71 4.09 5.10
CA ILE A 37 4.52 3.23 5.10
C ILE A 37 3.47 3.81 6.05
N ASP A 38 3.88 4.15 7.27
CA ASP A 38 2.98 4.68 8.30
C ASP A 38 2.39 6.04 7.89
N ALA A 39 3.19 6.90 7.24
CA ALA A 39 2.75 8.20 6.73
C ALA A 39 1.73 8.07 5.60
N VAL A 40 2.02 7.22 4.62
CA VAL A 40 1.12 6.96 3.48
C VAL A 40 -0.18 6.29 3.93
N GLN A 41 -0.14 5.35 4.88
CA GLN A 41 -1.34 4.70 5.43
C GLN A 41 -2.29 5.67 6.15
N LYS A 42 -1.74 6.74 6.76
CA LYS A 42 -2.55 7.82 7.35
C LYS A 42 -3.21 8.71 6.30
N ALA A 43 -2.62 8.81 5.12
CA ALA A 43 -3.08 9.67 4.05
C ALA A 43 -4.11 9.01 3.13
N VAL A 44 -3.90 7.75 2.77
CA VAL A 44 -4.71 7.04 1.76
C VAL A 44 -4.89 5.56 2.11
N ASN A 45 -5.92 4.94 1.52
CA ASN A 45 -6.12 3.50 1.57
C ASN A 45 -5.46 2.86 0.34
N ALA A 46 -4.28 2.27 0.53
CA ALA A 46 -3.52 1.61 -0.52
C ALA A 46 -2.70 0.44 0.06
N ASP A 47 -2.22 -0.45 -0.82
CA ASP A 47 -1.14 -1.37 -0.48
C ASP A 47 0.21 -0.70 -0.73
N ILE A 48 1.19 -0.98 0.12
CA ILE A 48 2.47 -0.29 0.11
C ILE A 48 3.60 -1.31 0.17
N ILE A 49 4.66 -1.08 -0.60
CA ILE A 49 5.90 -1.85 -0.57
C ILE A 49 7.06 -0.90 -0.28
N ALA A 50 7.84 -1.18 0.78
CA ALA A 50 9.09 -0.46 1.04
C ALA A 50 10.27 -1.13 0.36
N THR A 51 11.20 -0.32 -0.19
CA THR A 51 12.44 -0.79 -0.82
C THR A 51 13.53 -1.12 0.19
N HIS A 52 13.46 -0.52 1.39
CA HIS A 52 14.49 -0.59 2.44
C HIS A 52 15.86 -0.10 1.95
N GLY A 53 15.86 1.04 1.27
CA GLY A 53 17.04 1.72 0.75
C GLY A 53 17.43 1.28 -0.67
N TYR A 54 18.59 1.78 -1.14
CA TYR A 54 19.05 1.57 -2.53
C TYR A 54 19.33 0.11 -2.88
N GLY A 55 19.79 -0.68 -1.91
CA GLY A 55 20.10 -2.11 -2.06
C GLY A 55 18.87 -3.01 -2.12
N ILE A 56 17.88 -2.68 -2.93
CA ILE A 56 16.60 -3.40 -3.03
C ILE A 56 16.82 -4.90 -3.23
N SER A 57 16.30 -5.73 -2.33
CA SER A 57 16.46 -7.18 -2.43
C SER A 57 15.75 -7.77 -3.64
N LYS A 58 16.24 -8.92 -4.15
CA LYS A 58 15.60 -9.62 -5.26
C LYS A 58 14.11 -9.92 -4.96
N ALA A 59 13.81 -10.40 -3.76
CA ALA A 59 12.44 -10.68 -3.34
C ALA A 59 11.54 -9.44 -3.32
N THR A 60 12.10 -8.26 -2.97
CA THR A 60 11.36 -7.00 -3.04
C THR A 60 11.11 -6.59 -4.49
N ILE A 61 12.09 -6.71 -5.37
CA ILE A 61 11.92 -6.44 -6.81
C ILE A 61 10.85 -7.34 -7.42
N GLU A 62 10.85 -8.64 -7.13
CA GLU A 62 9.84 -9.59 -7.62
C GLU A 62 8.42 -9.21 -7.15
N ARG A 63 8.27 -8.75 -5.90
CA ARG A 63 7.00 -8.25 -5.38
C ARG A 63 6.53 -6.97 -6.09
N ILE A 64 7.45 -6.02 -6.32
CA ILE A 64 7.15 -4.78 -7.06
C ILE A 64 6.77 -5.12 -8.51
N GLU A 65 7.50 -6.03 -9.16
CA GLU A 65 7.22 -6.49 -10.52
C GLU A 65 5.83 -7.11 -10.63
N ASN A 66 5.45 -7.98 -9.69
CA ASN A 66 4.10 -8.55 -9.66
C ASN A 66 3.03 -7.46 -9.49
N ALA A 67 3.22 -6.53 -8.56
CA ALA A 67 2.33 -5.40 -8.38
C ALA A 67 2.23 -4.54 -9.66
N TYR A 68 3.35 -4.25 -10.29
CA TYR A 68 3.42 -3.48 -11.55
C TYR A 68 2.61 -4.14 -12.68
N LYS A 69 2.73 -5.47 -12.84
CA LYS A 69 2.03 -6.23 -13.89
C LYS A 69 0.53 -6.36 -13.63
N THR A 70 0.12 -6.47 -12.38
CA THR A 70 -1.28 -6.79 -12.02
C THR A 70 -2.11 -5.55 -11.70
N ARG A 71 -1.53 -4.55 -11.08
CA ARG A 71 -2.24 -3.38 -10.54
C ARG A 71 -1.68 -2.05 -11.02
N GLY A 72 -0.43 -2.01 -11.47
CA GLY A 72 0.35 -0.79 -11.59
C GLY A 72 0.99 -0.38 -10.27
N ILE A 73 1.97 0.49 -10.33
CA ILE A 73 2.64 1.04 -9.15
C ILE A 73 2.74 2.56 -9.21
N ILE A 74 2.80 3.19 -8.05
CA ILE A 74 3.12 4.61 -7.85
C ILE A 74 4.43 4.68 -7.07
N ILE A 75 5.45 5.33 -7.60
CA ILE A 75 6.72 5.56 -6.91
C ILE A 75 6.64 6.87 -6.13
N LEU A 76 6.81 6.79 -4.81
CA LEU A 76 6.85 7.93 -3.89
C LEU A 76 8.09 7.78 -3.00
N THR A 77 9.15 8.46 -3.34
CA THR A 77 10.43 8.47 -2.62
C THR A 77 10.74 9.85 -2.08
N ASP A 78 11.67 9.93 -1.14
CA ASP A 78 12.10 11.17 -0.54
C ASP A 78 12.63 12.16 -1.59
N PRO A 79 12.40 13.46 -1.41
CA PRO A 79 12.88 14.48 -2.34
C PRO A 79 14.35 14.83 -2.07
N ASP A 80 15.17 13.82 -1.82
CA ASP A 80 16.60 13.92 -1.57
C ASP A 80 17.44 13.19 -2.63
N HIS A 81 18.77 13.10 -2.44
CA HIS A 81 19.66 12.43 -3.38
C HIS A 81 19.49 10.91 -3.36
N ALA A 82 19.24 10.31 -2.19
CA ALA A 82 19.07 8.86 -2.04
C ALA A 82 17.75 8.41 -2.69
N GLY A 83 16.67 9.12 -2.39
CA GLY A 83 15.35 8.88 -2.99
C GLY A 83 15.33 9.03 -4.50
N ASN A 84 16.03 10.02 -5.04
CA ASN A 84 16.16 10.16 -6.49
C ASN A 84 16.89 8.98 -7.14
N LYS A 85 17.91 8.40 -6.51
CA LYS A 85 18.59 7.20 -7.02
C LYS A 85 17.68 5.98 -7.00
N ILE A 86 16.91 5.80 -5.92
CA ILE A 86 15.94 4.71 -5.81
C ILE A 86 14.86 4.86 -6.89
N ARG A 87 14.32 6.06 -7.04
CA ARG A 87 13.34 6.40 -8.08
C ARG A 87 13.86 6.11 -9.48
N GLN A 88 15.08 6.56 -9.80
CA GLN A 88 15.69 6.30 -11.09
C GLN A 88 15.78 4.80 -11.36
N ARG A 89 16.32 4.02 -10.41
CA ARG A 89 16.42 2.55 -10.54
C ARG A 89 15.06 1.89 -10.74
N LEU A 90 14.05 2.30 -9.99
CA LEU A 90 12.69 1.78 -10.14
C LEU A 90 12.08 2.16 -11.50
N THR A 91 12.32 3.37 -11.98
CA THR A 91 11.82 3.82 -13.29
C THR A 91 12.48 3.07 -14.45
N GLU A 92 13.78 2.75 -14.33
CA GLU A 92 14.48 1.91 -15.32
C GLU A 92 13.90 0.49 -15.40
N LEU A 93 13.53 -0.08 -14.24
CA LEU A 93 12.92 -1.42 -14.16
C LEU A 93 11.43 -1.41 -14.54
N PHE A 94 10.71 -0.31 -14.24
CA PHE A 94 9.26 -0.19 -14.38
C PHE A 94 8.88 1.13 -15.09
N PRO A 95 9.12 1.26 -16.40
CA PRO A 95 9.06 2.54 -17.11
C PRO A 95 7.67 3.20 -17.14
N ASN A 96 6.59 2.42 -16.98
CA ASN A 96 5.21 2.94 -16.93
C ASN A 96 4.71 3.16 -15.49
N ALA A 97 5.58 3.11 -14.50
CA ALA A 97 5.22 3.42 -13.12
C ALA A 97 4.79 4.89 -12.99
N LEU A 98 3.69 5.13 -12.29
CA LEU A 98 3.26 6.48 -11.96
C LEU A 98 4.23 7.11 -10.97
N GLN A 99 4.41 8.43 -11.06
CA GLN A 99 5.40 9.16 -10.29
C GLN A 99 4.72 10.18 -9.39
N ALA A 100 4.75 9.97 -8.07
CA ALA A 100 4.31 10.94 -7.09
C ALA A 100 5.50 11.74 -6.56
N TYR A 101 5.32 13.06 -6.42
CA TYR A 101 6.37 13.97 -5.96
C TYR A 101 5.88 14.82 -4.80
N ILE A 102 6.71 14.94 -3.78
CA ILE A 102 6.56 15.89 -2.69
C ILE A 102 7.73 16.86 -2.78
N SER A 103 7.48 18.15 -2.60
CA SER A 103 8.56 19.12 -2.59
C SER A 103 9.40 19.03 -1.32
N LYS A 104 10.69 19.41 -1.38
CA LYS A 104 11.56 19.45 -0.20
C LYS A 104 10.98 20.24 0.95
N ASN A 105 10.31 21.37 0.66
CA ASN A 105 9.70 22.20 1.70
C ASN A 105 8.51 21.55 2.40
N GLU A 106 7.76 20.68 1.71
CA GLU A 106 6.64 19.95 2.28
C GLU A 106 7.06 18.65 2.99
N ALA A 107 8.28 18.17 2.74
CA ALA A 107 8.86 16.95 3.29
C ALA A 107 9.86 17.24 4.45
N LYS A 108 9.98 18.49 4.91
CA LYS A 108 10.85 18.85 6.03
C LYS A 108 10.17 18.58 7.37
N ASP A 109 10.96 18.11 8.33
CA ASP A 109 10.55 18.06 9.72
C ASP A 109 10.41 19.49 10.30
N LYS A 110 9.82 19.60 11.49
CA LYS A 110 9.60 20.90 12.15
C LYS A 110 10.89 21.61 12.53
N ALA A 111 11.99 20.90 12.66
CA ALA A 111 13.29 21.44 13.02
C ALA A 111 14.16 21.77 11.80
N ASP A 112 13.68 21.49 10.57
CA ASP A 112 14.41 21.66 9.31
C ASP A 112 15.73 20.84 9.26
N THR A 113 15.76 19.72 9.99
CA THR A 113 16.94 18.85 10.13
C THR A 113 16.85 17.58 9.30
N ASP A 114 15.63 17.18 8.91
CA ASP A 114 15.37 15.96 8.18
C ASP A 114 14.35 16.18 7.04
N ILE A 115 14.53 15.44 5.94
CA ILE A 115 13.70 15.54 4.74
C ILE A 115 13.27 14.13 4.33
N GLY A 116 11.99 13.82 4.51
CA GLY A 116 11.42 12.55 4.16
C GLY A 116 9.90 12.60 3.94
N VAL A 117 9.37 11.62 3.25
CA VAL A 117 7.91 11.45 3.04
C VAL A 117 7.19 11.37 4.37
N GLU A 118 7.82 10.76 5.39
CA GLU A 118 7.28 10.60 6.74
C GLU A 118 7.00 11.92 7.46
N ASN A 119 7.73 13.01 7.08
CA ASN A 119 7.56 14.36 7.64
C ASN A 119 6.44 15.14 6.96
N ALA A 120 5.96 14.69 5.81
CA ALA A 120 4.88 15.35 5.09
C ALA A 120 3.51 15.12 5.75
N SER A 121 2.64 16.13 5.67
CA SER A 121 1.27 15.95 6.17
C SER A 121 0.47 14.97 5.30
N PRO A 122 -0.54 14.28 5.87
CA PRO A 122 -1.40 13.37 5.09
C PRO A 122 -2.05 14.02 3.86
N ASP A 123 -2.42 15.31 3.94
CA ASP A 123 -3.00 16.03 2.81
C ASP A 123 -1.99 16.27 1.68
N VAL A 124 -0.72 16.48 2.00
CA VAL A 124 0.37 16.62 1.02
C VAL A 124 0.59 15.31 0.29
N ILE A 125 0.71 14.21 1.04
CA ILE A 125 0.88 12.86 0.49
C ILE A 125 -0.30 12.50 -0.42
N ALA A 126 -1.54 12.70 0.04
CA ALA A 126 -2.74 12.40 -0.73
C ALA A 126 -2.79 13.18 -2.05
N ARG A 127 -2.46 14.50 -2.03
CA ARG A 127 -2.38 15.32 -3.25
C ARG A 127 -1.29 14.85 -4.22
N ALA A 128 -0.13 14.46 -3.71
CA ALA A 128 0.97 13.96 -4.54
C ALA A 128 0.57 12.67 -5.28
N ILE A 129 -0.11 11.77 -4.59
CA ILE A 129 -0.62 10.52 -5.15
C ILE A 129 -1.75 10.79 -6.16
N GLU A 130 -2.65 11.72 -5.86
CA GLU A 130 -3.71 12.13 -6.79
C GLU A 130 -3.14 12.77 -8.07
N ALA A 131 -2.15 13.63 -7.93
CA ALA A 131 -1.46 14.27 -9.05
C ALA A 131 -0.69 13.27 -9.93
N ALA A 132 -0.27 12.13 -9.39
CA ALA A 132 0.36 11.05 -10.16
C ALA A 132 -0.62 10.30 -11.08
N GLY A 133 -1.93 10.54 -10.95
CA GLY A 133 -2.96 9.92 -11.78
C GLY A 133 -3.42 8.56 -11.26
N ARG A 134 -3.51 8.38 -9.94
CA ARG A 134 -4.02 7.15 -9.29
C ARG A 134 -5.38 6.72 -9.84
N THR A 135 -5.62 5.43 -9.83
CA THR A 135 -6.93 4.84 -10.13
C THR A 135 -7.60 4.36 -8.85
N LEU A 136 -8.89 4.61 -8.72
CA LEU A 136 -9.70 4.04 -7.64
C LEU A 136 -10.32 2.72 -8.08
N THR A 137 -10.41 1.75 -7.18
CA THR A 137 -11.06 0.47 -7.43
C THR A 137 -11.98 0.12 -6.28
N GLU A 138 -13.02 -0.66 -6.59
CA GLU A 138 -13.84 -1.26 -5.56
C GLU A 138 -13.02 -2.30 -4.78
N GLN A 139 -13.27 -2.36 -3.47
CA GLN A 139 -12.62 -3.31 -2.61
C GLN A 139 -13.21 -4.70 -2.85
N HIS A 140 -12.43 -5.60 -3.46
CA HIS A 140 -12.83 -7.01 -3.53
C HIS A 140 -12.90 -7.60 -2.11
N SER A 141 -13.94 -8.41 -1.86
CA SER A 141 -14.17 -9.10 -0.58
C SER A 141 -14.48 -10.58 -0.79
N GLU A 142 -13.70 -11.25 -1.64
CA GLU A 142 -13.81 -12.68 -1.93
C GLU A 142 -13.58 -13.53 -0.68
N PHE A 143 -12.61 -13.11 0.16
CA PHE A 143 -12.20 -13.81 1.37
C PHE A 143 -12.60 -13.05 2.63
N THR A 144 -12.95 -13.83 3.67
CA THR A 144 -13.29 -13.35 5.02
C THR A 144 -12.33 -13.93 6.06
N GLU A 145 -12.44 -13.49 7.32
CA GLU A 145 -11.68 -14.08 8.44
C GLU A 145 -12.02 -15.57 8.64
N LYS A 146 -13.25 -16.00 8.32
CA LYS A 146 -13.64 -17.41 8.38
C LYS A 146 -12.90 -18.25 7.32
N ASP A 147 -12.71 -17.70 6.14
CA ASP A 147 -11.92 -18.35 5.09
C ASP A 147 -10.45 -18.47 5.51
N MET A 148 -9.89 -17.45 6.14
CA MET A 148 -8.53 -17.50 6.68
C MET A 148 -8.35 -18.62 7.71
N LEU A 149 -9.37 -18.86 8.53
CA LEU A 149 -9.36 -19.96 9.48
C LEU A 149 -9.51 -21.32 8.77
N TYR A 150 -10.45 -21.42 7.83
CA TYR A 150 -10.75 -22.64 7.05
C TYR A 150 -9.52 -23.16 6.30
N TYR A 151 -8.76 -22.25 5.65
CA TYR A 151 -7.54 -22.60 4.92
C TYR A 151 -6.27 -22.68 5.81
N GLY A 152 -6.39 -22.62 7.15
CA GLY A 152 -5.24 -22.67 8.05
C GLY A 152 -4.30 -21.45 7.97
N LEU A 153 -4.80 -20.30 7.45
CA LEU A 153 -4.05 -19.08 7.25
C LEU A 153 -4.11 -18.13 8.48
N SER A 154 -4.95 -18.46 9.47
CA SER A 154 -5.02 -17.75 10.76
C SER A 154 -5.18 -18.78 11.85
N ALA A 155 -4.59 -18.53 13.02
CA ALA A 155 -4.57 -19.43 14.18
C ALA A 155 -4.04 -20.86 13.89
N GLY A 156 -3.23 -21.38 14.82
CA GLY A 156 -2.63 -22.70 14.73
C GLY A 156 -1.17 -22.70 14.29
N ASP A 157 -0.52 -23.83 14.61
CA ASP A 157 0.87 -24.07 14.24
C ASP A 157 1.00 -24.17 12.71
N GLY A 158 2.08 -23.60 12.15
CA GLY A 158 2.33 -23.62 10.71
C GLY A 158 1.59 -22.56 9.89
N SER A 159 0.62 -21.81 10.47
CA SER A 159 -0.13 -20.80 9.70
C SER A 159 0.74 -19.65 9.17
N ARG A 160 1.82 -19.32 9.86
CA ARG A 160 2.80 -18.32 9.43
C ARG A 160 3.59 -18.81 8.23
N GLU A 161 4.10 -20.03 8.32
CA GLU A 161 4.89 -20.70 7.28
C GLU A 161 4.07 -20.88 6.01
N LEU A 162 2.81 -21.27 6.16
CA LEU A 162 1.87 -21.41 5.04
C LEU A 162 1.60 -20.06 4.36
N ARG A 163 1.35 -18.99 5.12
CA ARG A 163 1.21 -17.64 4.54
C ARG A 163 2.49 -17.17 3.84
N ASP A 164 3.66 -17.51 4.36
CA ASP A 164 4.93 -17.15 3.72
C ASP A 164 5.10 -17.90 2.39
N ALA A 165 4.84 -19.19 2.35
CA ALA A 165 4.91 -20.00 1.14
C ALA A 165 3.89 -19.53 0.08
N LEU A 166 2.63 -19.35 0.47
CA LEU A 166 1.57 -18.85 -0.41
C LEU A 166 1.83 -17.42 -0.87
N GLY A 167 2.34 -16.56 0.02
CA GLY A 167 2.68 -15.20 -0.33
C GLY A 167 3.75 -15.11 -1.41
N ARG A 168 4.75 -15.98 -1.35
CA ARG A 168 5.75 -16.11 -2.43
C ARG A 168 5.12 -16.63 -3.71
N LYS A 169 4.36 -17.72 -3.63
CA LYS A 169 3.76 -18.38 -4.79
C LYS A 169 2.78 -17.50 -5.54
N LEU A 170 1.91 -16.81 -4.81
CA LEU A 170 0.91 -15.88 -5.37
C LEU A 170 1.50 -14.50 -5.71
N GLY A 171 2.78 -14.25 -5.40
CA GLY A 171 3.44 -12.97 -5.65
C GLY A 171 2.94 -11.81 -4.80
N ILE A 172 2.15 -12.07 -3.74
CA ILE A 172 1.61 -11.04 -2.84
C ILE A 172 2.48 -10.81 -1.58
N GLY A 173 3.52 -11.64 -1.41
CA GLY A 173 4.49 -11.57 -0.31
C GLY A 173 3.92 -11.92 1.06
N TYR A 174 4.84 -12.08 2.04
CA TYR A 174 4.45 -12.39 3.42
C TYR A 174 3.70 -11.23 4.09
N ALA A 175 2.69 -11.58 4.90
CA ALA A 175 2.01 -10.68 5.83
C ALA A 175 1.51 -11.43 7.06
N ASN A 176 1.16 -10.70 8.15
CA ASN A 176 0.37 -11.29 9.23
C ASN A 176 -1.04 -11.64 8.72
N SER A 177 -1.83 -12.38 9.53
CA SER A 177 -3.15 -12.88 9.09
C SER A 177 -4.07 -11.78 8.53
N LYS A 178 -4.21 -10.66 9.23
CA LYS A 178 -5.03 -9.52 8.77
C LYS A 178 -4.50 -8.89 7.48
N GLY A 179 -3.19 -8.71 7.39
CA GLY A 179 -2.55 -8.16 6.18
C GLY A 179 -2.64 -9.11 4.99
N PHE A 180 -2.57 -10.43 5.24
CA PHE A 180 -2.67 -11.44 4.18
C PHE A 180 -4.09 -11.50 3.61
N LEU A 181 -5.12 -11.48 4.46
CA LEU A 181 -6.51 -11.36 4.04
C LEU A 181 -6.73 -10.12 3.16
N LYS A 182 -6.23 -8.95 3.61
CA LYS A 182 -6.32 -7.72 2.82
C LYS A 182 -5.67 -7.88 1.45
N ARG A 183 -4.50 -8.53 1.37
CA ARG A 183 -3.80 -8.75 0.09
C ARG A 183 -4.52 -9.74 -0.82
N LEU A 184 -5.03 -10.86 -0.30
CA LEU A 184 -5.84 -11.79 -1.10
C LEU A 184 -6.97 -11.04 -1.82
N ASN A 185 -7.70 -10.20 -1.09
CA ASN A 185 -8.80 -9.42 -1.64
C ASN A 185 -8.32 -8.32 -2.60
N ASN A 186 -7.34 -7.51 -2.19
CA ASN A 186 -6.88 -6.36 -2.99
C ASN A 186 -6.17 -6.77 -4.28
N TYR A 187 -5.51 -7.91 -4.30
CA TYR A 187 -4.88 -8.45 -5.52
C TYR A 187 -5.85 -9.28 -6.38
N GLY A 188 -7.12 -9.40 -5.96
CA GLY A 188 -8.14 -10.12 -6.71
C GLY A 188 -7.84 -11.60 -6.86
N ILE A 189 -7.16 -12.20 -5.86
CA ILE A 189 -6.92 -13.66 -5.85
C ILE A 189 -8.27 -14.36 -5.76
N SER A 190 -8.54 -15.30 -6.68
CA SER A 190 -9.74 -16.11 -6.62
C SER A 190 -9.58 -17.30 -5.65
N ARG A 191 -10.71 -17.89 -5.22
CA ARG A 191 -10.68 -19.13 -4.41
C ARG A 191 -9.93 -20.24 -5.13
N ALA A 192 -10.16 -20.40 -6.43
CA ALA A 192 -9.48 -21.40 -7.26
C ALA A 192 -7.96 -21.19 -7.29
N ASP A 193 -7.48 -19.94 -7.41
CA ASP A 193 -6.04 -19.62 -7.39
C ASP A 193 -5.42 -19.97 -6.04
N LEU A 194 -6.11 -19.65 -4.93
CA LEU A 194 -5.64 -19.96 -3.59
C LEU A 194 -5.58 -21.49 -3.37
N GLU A 195 -6.62 -22.23 -3.71
CA GLU A 195 -6.69 -23.68 -3.56
C GLU A 195 -5.64 -24.40 -4.42
N ASN A 196 -5.44 -23.96 -5.66
CA ASN A 196 -4.38 -24.49 -6.51
C ASN A 196 -2.99 -24.25 -5.89
N ALA A 197 -2.76 -23.05 -5.36
CA ALA A 197 -1.49 -22.73 -4.72
C ALA A 197 -1.24 -23.56 -3.45
N ILE A 198 -2.27 -23.83 -2.64
CA ILE A 198 -2.18 -24.72 -1.46
C ILE A 198 -1.83 -26.14 -1.91
N ASN A 199 -2.58 -26.71 -2.84
CA ASN A 199 -2.34 -28.07 -3.35
C ASN A 199 -0.93 -28.29 -3.93
N GLU A 200 -0.31 -27.24 -4.46
CA GLU A 200 1.03 -27.32 -5.01
C GLU A 200 2.14 -27.18 -3.94
N ILE A 201 1.83 -26.60 -2.77
CA ILE A 201 2.75 -26.49 -1.64
C ILE A 201 2.77 -27.78 -0.81
N GLU A 202 1.65 -28.50 -0.74
CA GLU A 202 1.48 -29.74 0.01
C GLU A 202 2.04 -30.98 -0.68
N LYS A 203 2.44 -30.87 -1.95
CA LYS A 203 3.10 -31.93 -2.75
C LYS A 203 4.60 -31.94 -2.57
#